data_774da2be95a9ddfff21885422b5d6db9
#
_entry.id   774da2be95a9ddfff21885422b5d6db9
#
_cell.length_a   1.000
_cell.length_b   1.000
_cell.length_c   1.000
_cell.angle_alpha   90.00
_cell.angle_beta   90.00
_cell.angle_gamma   90.00
#
_symmetry.space_group_name_H-M   'P 1'
#
loop_
_entity.id
_entity.type
_entity.pdbx_description
1 polymer ?
#
loop_
_entity_poly.entity_id
_entity_poly.type
_entity_poly.pdbx_seq_one_letter_code
_entity_poly.pdbx_strand_id
1 'polypeptide(L)'
;MAVDRLHGMPEPDFVPHDDQYSPDAPPEDAARRFYEIMRRRRSVRMFSDRPVSKETIEWLVRSAGSAPSGANKQPWRFVCVEDPAIKREIRIGAEKEEHELYSHRANAEWLADLAPLGTDEHKEFLEIAPWLVVVFKMMREEDDSQVYYVNESVGLACGMFLAAAQMAGLATLTHTPSPMGFLRQILGRPENERPFLLIPVGYPTDDCQVPKHAIWRKELSEIMVIS
;
A
#
# COMPACT_ATOMS: atom_id res chain seq x y z
N MET A 1 15.38 24.69 29.29
CA MET A 1 15.03 23.33 29.77
C MET A 1 15.03 22.25 28.67
N ALA A 2 14.90 22.55 27.38
CA ALA A 2 14.96 21.56 26.29
C ALA A 2 16.39 21.13 25.90
N VAL A 3 17.38 22.02 26.06
CA VAL A 3 18.80 21.78 25.68
C VAL A 3 19.49 20.78 26.60
N ASP A 4 19.06 20.70 27.85
CA ASP A 4 19.70 19.85 28.87
C ASP A 4 19.41 18.34 28.70
N ARG A 5 18.31 17.98 27.96
CA ARG A 5 17.96 16.59 27.70
C ARG A 5 18.82 15.90 26.62
N LEU A 6 19.54 16.68 25.82
CA LEU A 6 20.41 16.16 24.77
C LEU A 6 21.87 16.02 25.24
N HIS A 7 22.18 16.46 26.48
CA HIS A 7 23.52 16.34 27.04
C HIS A 7 23.90 14.86 27.20
N GLY A 8 24.95 14.44 26.52
CA GLY A 8 25.39 13.02 26.52
C GLY A 8 24.82 12.16 25.39
N MET A 9 23.97 12.71 24.50
CA MET A 9 23.60 12.02 23.25
C MET A 9 24.76 12.09 22.24
N PRO A 10 24.91 11.07 21.36
CA PRO A 10 25.91 11.13 20.30
C PRO A 10 25.61 12.29 19.37
N GLU A 11 26.67 13.02 18.97
CA GLU A 11 26.53 14.04 17.95
C GLU A 11 26.21 13.42 16.60
N PRO A 12 25.37 14.10 15.78
CA PRO A 12 25.04 13.60 14.45
C PRO A 12 26.26 13.66 13.53
N ASP A 13 26.46 12.60 12.75
CA ASP A 13 27.44 12.56 11.67
C ASP A 13 26.76 12.93 10.35
N PHE A 14 27.36 13.87 9.60
CA PHE A 14 26.81 14.40 8.36
C PHE A 14 27.68 14.03 7.16
N VAL A 15 27.04 13.60 6.07
CA VAL A 15 27.69 13.36 4.79
C VAL A 15 27.14 14.33 3.73
N PRO A 16 27.91 14.70 2.70
CA PRO A 16 27.39 15.47 1.58
C PRO A 16 26.20 14.79 0.90
N HIS A 17 25.21 15.59 0.51
CA HIS A 17 24.06 15.10 -0.31
C HIS A 17 24.36 15.40 -1.79
N ASP A 18 25.17 14.54 -2.42
CA ASP A 18 25.64 14.64 -3.79
C ASP A 18 24.98 13.65 -4.77
N ASP A 19 24.06 12.81 -4.26
CA ASP A 19 23.27 11.80 -5.03
C ASP A 19 21.82 12.26 -5.24
N GLN A 20 21.59 13.53 -5.49
CA GLN A 20 20.25 14.03 -5.79
C GLN A 20 19.86 13.75 -7.24
N TYR A 21 18.70 13.09 -7.44
CA TYR A 21 18.12 12.92 -8.78
C TYR A 21 17.88 14.26 -9.47
N SER A 22 18.39 14.40 -10.68
CA SER A 22 18.13 15.54 -11.56
C SER A 22 17.42 15.07 -12.82
N PRO A 23 16.19 15.56 -13.08
CA PRO A 23 15.48 15.19 -14.29
C PRO A 23 16.12 15.80 -15.55
N ASP A 24 15.86 15.19 -16.70
CA ASP A 24 16.27 15.66 -18.03
C ASP A 24 15.36 16.79 -18.59
N ALA A 25 14.49 17.34 -17.79
CA ALA A 25 13.48 18.34 -18.14
C ALA A 25 13.31 19.36 -17.01
N PRO A 26 12.71 20.55 -17.27
CA PRO A 26 12.30 21.48 -16.24
C PRO A 26 11.42 20.82 -15.15
N PRO A 27 11.49 21.26 -13.89
CA PRO A 27 10.76 20.65 -12.77
C PRO A 27 9.25 20.53 -13.03
N GLU A 28 8.62 21.54 -13.63
CA GLU A 28 7.19 21.54 -13.97
C GLU A 28 6.84 20.46 -15.01
N ASP A 29 7.72 20.23 -16.00
CA ASP A 29 7.51 19.20 -17.02
C ASP A 29 7.72 17.79 -16.44
N ALA A 30 8.74 17.61 -15.62
CA ALA A 30 9.00 16.34 -14.94
C ALA A 30 7.84 15.97 -14.00
N ALA A 31 7.35 16.93 -13.21
CA ALA A 31 6.21 16.73 -12.32
C ALA A 31 4.93 16.43 -13.12
N ARG A 32 4.69 17.12 -14.24
CA ARG A 32 3.55 16.86 -15.11
C ARG A 32 3.60 15.46 -15.72
N ARG A 33 4.76 15.00 -16.21
CA ARG A 33 4.94 13.63 -16.74
C ARG A 33 4.60 12.58 -15.68
N PHE A 34 5.05 12.76 -14.45
CA PHE A 34 4.70 11.86 -13.35
C PHE A 34 3.21 11.86 -13.06
N TYR A 35 2.59 13.04 -12.98
CA TYR A 35 1.14 13.17 -12.80
C TYR A 35 0.34 12.45 -13.90
N GLU A 36 0.72 12.61 -15.19
CA GLU A 36 0.02 11.97 -16.32
C GLU A 36 0.06 10.44 -16.27
N ILE A 37 1.08 9.86 -15.64
CA ILE A 37 1.15 8.43 -15.39
C ILE A 37 0.27 8.07 -14.19
N MET A 38 0.39 8.79 -13.08
CA MET A 38 -0.31 8.49 -11.82
C MET A 38 -1.83 8.70 -11.93
N ARG A 39 -2.29 9.67 -12.72
CA ARG A 39 -3.74 9.89 -12.94
C ARG A 39 -4.43 8.71 -13.62
N ARG A 40 -3.70 7.79 -14.24
CA ARG A 40 -4.22 6.57 -14.87
C ARG A 40 -4.35 5.41 -13.89
N ARG A 41 -3.70 5.47 -12.73
CA ARG A 41 -3.78 4.41 -11.72
C ARG A 41 -5.22 4.22 -11.24
N ARG A 42 -5.65 2.97 -11.17
CA ARG A 42 -6.99 2.56 -10.69
C ARG A 42 -6.88 1.42 -9.69
N SER A 43 -7.88 1.31 -8.83
CA SER A 43 -8.10 0.13 -8.01
C SER A 43 -8.74 -0.94 -8.89
N VAL A 44 -7.95 -1.97 -9.24
CA VAL A 44 -8.35 -3.03 -10.17
C VAL A 44 -8.79 -4.27 -9.38
N ARG A 45 -9.86 -4.92 -9.84
CA ARG A 45 -10.38 -6.18 -9.31
C ARG A 45 -10.45 -7.29 -10.36
N MET A 46 -10.21 -6.95 -11.63
CA MET A 46 -10.17 -7.90 -12.74
C MET A 46 -8.70 -8.13 -13.14
N PHE A 47 -8.08 -9.10 -12.45
CA PHE A 47 -6.70 -9.49 -12.72
C PHE A 47 -6.62 -10.67 -13.68
N SER A 48 -5.59 -10.69 -14.52
CA SER A 48 -5.18 -11.89 -15.24
C SER A 48 -4.21 -12.72 -14.40
N ASP A 49 -4.09 -13.99 -14.72
CA ASP A 49 -3.10 -14.92 -14.15
C ASP A 49 -1.71 -14.79 -14.77
N ARG A 50 -1.52 -13.82 -15.69
CA ARG A 50 -0.23 -13.57 -16.33
C ARG A 50 0.85 -13.38 -15.27
N PRO A 51 1.95 -14.16 -15.31
CA PRO A 51 2.97 -14.11 -14.28
C PRO A 51 3.68 -12.76 -14.22
N VAL A 52 4.02 -12.36 -13.00
CA VAL A 52 4.91 -11.23 -12.72
C VAL A 52 6.14 -11.80 -12.03
N SER A 53 7.34 -11.43 -12.51
CA SER A 53 8.58 -11.97 -11.97
C SER A 53 8.80 -11.54 -10.51
N LYS A 54 9.42 -12.40 -9.72
CA LYS A 54 9.84 -12.09 -8.36
C LYS A 54 10.75 -10.84 -8.32
N GLU A 55 11.65 -10.72 -9.29
CA GLU A 55 12.53 -9.55 -9.42
C GLU A 55 11.73 -8.24 -9.53
N THR A 56 10.63 -8.22 -10.30
CA THR A 56 9.75 -7.05 -10.39
C THR A 56 9.21 -6.70 -9.00
N ILE A 57 8.68 -7.68 -8.25
CA ILE A 57 8.15 -7.45 -6.90
C ILE A 57 9.25 -6.94 -5.95
N GLU A 58 10.46 -7.47 -6.03
CA GLU A 58 11.61 -7.00 -5.25
C GLU A 58 11.90 -5.51 -5.51
N TRP A 59 11.87 -5.05 -6.76
CA TRP A 59 12.05 -3.63 -7.10
C TRP A 59 10.91 -2.75 -6.59
N LEU A 60 9.66 -3.24 -6.62
CA LEU A 60 8.53 -2.51 -6.03
C LEU A 60 8.70 -2.34 -4.51
N VAL A 61 9.13 -3.41 -3.82
CA VAL A 61 9.38 -3.38 -2.38
C VAL A 61 10.58 -2.48 -2.03
N ARG A 62 11.67 -2.51 -2.83
CA ARG A 62 12.80 -1.57 -2.67
C ARG A 62 12.36 -0.13 -2.80
N SER A 63 11.52 0.18 -3.79
CA SER A 63 10.94 1.51 -3.97
C SER A 63 10.11 1.94 -2.75
N ALA A 64 9.29 1.04 -2.21
CA ALA A 64 8.54 1.30 -0.98
C ALA A 64 9.46 1.52 0.22
N GLY A 65 10.53 0.70 0.34
CA GLY A 65 11.50 0.76 1.42
C GLY A 65 12.35 2.04 1.45
N SER A 66 12.37 2.83 0.36
CA SER A 66 13.04 4.14 0.33
C SER A 66 12.17 5.28 0.86
N ALA A 67 10.97 5.02 1.35
CA ALA A 67 10.11 6.03 1.94
C ALA A 67 10.72 6.63 3.22
N PRO A 68 10.45 7.90 3.52
CA PRO A 68 10.81 8.49 4.81
C PRO A 68 9.97 7.89 5.95
N SER A 69 10.54 7.88 7.17
CA SER A 69 9.83 7.40 8.36
C SER A 69 10.25 8.16 9.61
N GLY A 70 9.40 8.16 10.64
CA GLY A 70 9.70 8.79 11.91
C GLY A 70 10.99 8.23 12.52
N ALA A 71 11.96 9.11 12.81
CA ALA A 71 13.30 8.76 13.30
C ALA A 71 14.02 7.67 12.45
N ASN A 72 13.69 7.59 11.16
CA ASN A 72 14.18 6.58 10.21
C ASN A 72 13.97 5.13 10.69
N LYS A 73 12.89 4.88 11.43
CA LYS A 73 12.58 3.57 12.02
C LYS A 73 12.05 2.54 11.02
N GLN A 74 11.57 2.97 9.85
CA GLN A 74 11.12 2.09 8.76
C GLN A 74 10.18 0.97 9.23
N PRO A 75 9.07 1.30 9.92
CA PRO A 75 8.23 0.35 10.66
C PRO A 75 7.29 -0.44 9.75
N TRP A 76 7.81 -0.99 8.69
CA TRP A 76 7.06 -1.77 7.70
C TRP A 76 7.69 -3.12 7.40
N ARG A 77 6.83 -4.09 7.09
CA ARG A 77 7.20 -5.40 6.58
C ARG A 77 6.30 -5.73 5.38
N PHE A 78 6.89 -6.05 4.24
CA PHE A 78 6.16 -6.47 3.05
C PHE A 78 6.29 -8.00 2.93
N VAL A 79 5.16 -8.71 3.09
CA VAL A 79 5.10 -10.17 2.92
C VAL A 79 4.50 -10.45 1.55
N CYS A 80 5.31 -10.95 0.64
CA CYS A 80 4.93 -11.21 -0.75
C CYS A 80 4.56 -12.68 -0.92
N VAL A 81 3.34 -12.95 -1.37
CA VAL A 81 2.74 -14.28 -1.47
C VAL A 81 2.44 -14.59 -2.92
N GLU A 82 3.07 -15.64 -3.46
CA GLU A 82 2.76 -16.23 -4.77
C GLU A 82 2.14 -17.64 -4.66
N ASP A 83 2.32 -18.31 -3.51
CA ASP A 83 1.81 -19.66 -3.27
C ASP A 83 0.28 -19.71 -3.39
N PRO A 84 -0.27 -20.53 -4.31
CA PRO A 84 -1.71 -20.59 -4.54
C PRO A 84 -2.51 -21.07 -3.32
N ALA A 85 -1.94 -21.95 -2.48
CA ALA A 85 -2.61 -22.46 -1.29
C ALA A 85 -2.75 -21.34 -0.24
N ILE A 86 -1.69 -20.58 -0.02
CA ILE A 86 -1.71 -19.43 0.90
C ILE A 86 -2.65 -18.33 0.38
N LYS A 87 -2.63 -18.03 -0.92
CA LYS A 87 -3.56 -17.06 -1.53
C LYS A 87 -5.01 -17.45 -1.31
N ARG A 88 -5.33 -18.76 -1.45
CA ARG A 88 -6.66 -19.29 -1.19
C ARG A 88 -7.08 -19.13 0.27
N GLU A 89 -6.19 -19.43 1.21
CA GLU A 89 -6.48 -19.20 2.64
C GLU A 89 -6.75 -17.72 2.94
N ILE A 90 -5.96 -16.84 2.35
CA ILE A 90 -6.14 -15.38 2.47
C ILE A 90 -7.50 -14.97 1.88
N ARG A 91 -7.88 -15.49 0.71
CA ARG A 91 -9.18 -15.20 0.11
C ARG A 91 -10.31 -15.63 1.03
N ILE A 92 -10.30 -16.87 1.50
CA ILE A 92 -11.34 -17.40 2.40
C ILE A 92 -11.45 -16.54 3.67
N GLY A 93 -10.32 -16.17 4.26
CA GLY A 93 -10.30 -15.27 5.43
C GLY A 93 -10.88 -13.89 5.12
N ALA A 94 -10.53 -13.32 3.96
CA ALA A 94 -11.04 -12.01 3.52
C ALA A 94 -12.56 -12.06 3.25
N GLU A 95 -13.04 -13.04 2.51
CA GLU A 95 -14.47 -13.20 2.20
C GLU A 95 -15.31 -13.40 3.46
N LYS A 96 -14.80 -14.13 4.46
CA LYS A 96 -15.46 -14.25 5.76
C LYS A 96 -15.64 -12.89 6.45
N GLU A 97 -14.60 -12.07 6.48
CA GLU A 97 -14.68 -10.73 7.10
C GLU A 97 -15.56 -9.77 6.31
N GLU A 98 -15.55 -9.87 4.99
CA GLU A 98 -16.42 -9.08 4.11
C GLU A 98 -17.89 -9.49 4.28
N HIS A 99 -18.18 -10.80 4.36
CA HIS A 99 -19.54 -11.28 4.63
C HIS A 99 -20.09 -10.69 5.94
N GLU A 100 -19.31 -10.72 7.01
CA GLU A 100 -19.66 -10.09 8.28
C GLU A 100 -19.81 -8.56 8.18
N LEU A 101 -19.00 -7.91 7.34
CA LEU A 101 -19.12 -6.47 7.08
C LEU A 101 -20.46 -6.16 6.41
N TYR A 102 -20.74 -6.78 5.26
CA TYR A 102 -21.95 -6.49 4.48
C TYR A 102 -23.24 -6.92 5.18
N SER A 103 -23.20 -8.02 5.96
CA SER A 103 -24.40 -8.56 6.61
C SER A 103 -24.70 -7.91 7.98
N HIS A 104 -23.66 -7.48 8.74
CA HIS A 104 -23.86 -7.14 10.15
C HIS A 104 -23.18 -5.86 10.62
N ARG A 105 -22.02 -5.45 10.03
CA ARG A 105 -21.19 -4.37 10.59
C ARG A 105 -21.36 -3.04 9.88
N ALA A 106 -21.62 -3.04 8.57
CA ALA A 106 -21.77 -1.82 7.81
C ALA A 106 -23.16 -1.20 8.04
N ASN A 107 -23.22 0.10 8.31
CA ASN A 107 -24.46 0.84 8.33
C ASN A 107 -24.93 1.19 6.90
N ALA A 108 -26.18 1.66 6.78
CA ALA A 108 -26.80 1.98 5.49
C ALA A 108 -26.03 3.07 4.70
N GLU A 109 -25.46 4.05 5.38
CA GLU A 109 -24.64 5.12 4.77
C GLU A 109 -23.38 4.56 4.13
N TRP A 110 -22.64 3.72 4.87
CA TRP A 110 -21.44 3.07 4.34
C TRP A 110 -21.73 2.15 3.15
N LEU A 111 -22.81 1.35 3.22
CA LEU A 111 -23.23 0.53 2.08
C LEU A 111 -23.62 1.39 0.86
N ALA A 112 -24.25 2.54 1.06
CA ALA A 112 -24.56 3.48 0.00
C ALA A 112 -23.30 4.07 -0.65
N ASP A 113 -22.25 4.33 0.14
CA ASP A 113 -20.94 4.81 -0.37
C ASP A 113 -20.20 3.74 -1.17
N LEU A 114 -20.34 2.47 -0.78
CA LEU A 114 -19.70 1.34 -1.45
C LEU A 114 -20.42 0.93 -2.75
N ALA A 115 -21.73 1.08 -2.82
CA ALA A 115 -22.53 0.63 -3.95
C ALA A 115 -22.05 1.17 -5.32
N PRO A 116 -21.71 2.47 -5.50
CA PRO A 116 -21.19 2.99 -6.75
C PRO A 116 -19.80 2.46 -7.14
N LEU A 117 -19.10 1.82 -6.20
CA LEU A 117 -17.78 1.22 -6.42
C LEU A 117 -17.85 -0.25 -6.84
N GLY A 118 -19.06 -0.85 -6.84
CA GLY A 118 -19.28 -2.24 -7.25
C GLY A 118 -18.48 -3.23 -6.41
N THR A 119 -18.36 -2.98 -5.09
CA THR A 119 -17.70 -3.89 -4.16
C THR A 119 -18.73 -4.81 -3.51
N ASP A 120 -18.37 -6.05 -3.33
CA ASP A 120 -19.17 -7.10 -2.70
C ASP A 120 -18.31 -7.99 -1.79
N GLU A 121 -18.88 -9.08 -1.28
CA GLU A 121 -18.17 -10.02 -0.40
C GLU A 121 -17.26 -10.99 -1.14
N HIS A 122 -17.33 -11.11 -2.48
CA HIS A 122 -16.57 -12.06 -3.28
C HIS A 122 -15.20 -11.49 -3.66
N LYS A 123 -14.14 -12.26 -3.46
CA LYS A 123 -12.75 -11.81 -3.62
C LYS A 123 -11.89 -12.79 -4.43
N GLU A 124 -12.45 -13.41 -5.47
CA GLU A 124 -11.73 -14.36 -6.33
C GLU A 124 -10.43 -13.79 -6.89
N PHE A 125 -10.38 -12.49 -7.11
CA PHE A 125 -9.19 -11.79 -7.60
C PHE A 125 -7.96 -11.97 -6.67
N LEU A 126 -8.15 -12.33 -5.40
CA LEU A 126 -7.04 -12.62 -4.47
C LEU A 126 -6.34 -13.95 -4.80
N GLU A 127 -7.04 -14.89 -5.46
CA GLU A 127 -6.39 -16.11 -5.97
C GLU A 127 -5.82 -15.92 -7.38
N ILE A 128 -6.48 -15.10 -8.22
CA ILE A 128 -6.14 -14.89 -9.62
C ILE A 128 -4.88 -14.04 -9.76
N ALA A 129 -4.80 -12.91 -9.06
CA ALA A 129 -3.63 -12.04 -9.10
C ALA A 129 -2.35 -12.84 -8.82
N PRO A 130 -1.28 -12.71 -9.64
CA PRO A 130 -0.05 -13.51 -9.49
C PRO A 130 0.61 -13.30 -8.12
N TRP A 131 0.49 -12.12 -7.54
CA TRP A 131 1.05 -11.81 -6.24
C TRP A 131 0.04 -11.14 -5.31
N LEU A 132 0.10 -11.52 -4.03
CA LEU A 132 -0.48 -10.74 -2.94
C LEU A 132 0.66 -10.16 -2.09
N VAL A 133 0.66 -8.86 -1.90
CA VAL A 133 1.59 -8.17 -1.01
C VAL A 133 0.84 -7.72 0.23
N VAL A 134 1.12 -8.38 1.35
CA VAL A 134 0.54 -8.03 2.65
C VAL A 134 1.51 -7.12 3.37
N VAL A 135 1.09 -5.88 3.61
CA VAL A 135 1.91 -4.90 4.32
C VAL A 135 1.55 -4.94 5.80
N PHE A 136 2.56 -5.19 6.62
CA PHE A 136 2.46 -5.14 8.07
C PHE A 136 3.12 -3.87 8.59
N LYS A 137 2.52 -3.29 9.61
CA LYS A 137 3.13 -2.23 10.42
C LYS A 137 3.73 -2.84 11.67
N MET A 138 4.97 -2.49 11.94
CA MET A 138 5.68 -2.89 13.15
C MET A 138 5.32 -1.93 14.27
N MET A 139 4.85 -2.46 15.39
CA MET A 139 4.44 -1.66 16.54
C MET A 139 5.60 -1.36 17.48
N ARG A 140 6.68 -2.14 17.37
CA ARG A 140 7.98 -1.99 18.03
C ARG A 140 9.07 -2.55 17.12
N GLU A 141 10.32 -2.13 17.33
CA GLU A 141 11.49 -2.77 16.73
C GLU A 141 11.67 -4.21 17.24
N GLU A 142 12.60 -4.94 16.64
CA GLU A 142 12.95 -6.30 17.08
C GLU A 142 13.56 -6.36 18.49
N ASP A 143 14.22 -5.27 18.91
CA ASP A 143 14.77 -5.09 20.25
C ASP A 143 13.77 -4.49 21.27
N ASP A 144 12.48 -4.47 20.92
CA ASP A 144 11.37 -3.87 21.68
C ASP A 144 11.45 -2.33 21.82
N SER A 145 12.36 -1.66 21.11
CA SER A 145 12.44 -0.20 21.12
C SER A 145 11.25 0.45 20.43
N GLN A 146 11.01 1.72 20.76
CA GLN A 146 9.86 2.48 20.30
C GLN A 146 9.99 2.87 18.81
N VAL A 147 8.88 2.76 18.08
CA VAL A 147 8.69 3.29 16.73
C VAL A 147 7.77 4.52 16.76
N TYR A 148 7.91 5.39 15.76
CA TYR A 148 7.20 6.67 15.70
C TYR A 148 6.45 6.81 14.38
N TYR A 149 5.30 7.51 14.38
CA TYR A 149 4.53 7.84 13.18
C TYR A 149 4.30 6.62 12.28
N VAL A 150 3.89 5.50 12.90
CA VAL A 150 3.84 4.19 12.24
C VAL A 150 2.89 4.20 11.05
N ASN A 151 1.66 4.71 11.22
CA ASN A 151 0.65 4.71 10.17
C ASN A 151 1.05 5.63 9.01
N GLU A 152 1.59 6.81 9.32
CA GLU A 152 2.06 7.80 8.34
C GLU A 152 3.22 7.22 7.53
N SER A 153 4.22 6.65 8.20
CA SER A 153 5.39 6.04 7.58
C SER A 153 5.01 4.88 6.66
N VAL A 154 4.18 3.94 7.15
CA VAL A 154 3.73 2.79 6.35
C VAL A 154 2.84 3.24 5.20
N GLY A 155 1.99 4.27 5.40
CA GLY A 155 1.18 4.88 4.35
C GLY A 155 2.03 5.47 3.22
N LEU A 156 3.13 6.19 3.55
CA LEU A 156 4.09 6.71 2.57
C LEU A 156 4.76 5.59 1.79
N ALA A 157 5.23 4.53 2.47
CA ALA A 157 5.83 3.36 1.83
C ALA A 157 4.85 2.66 0.88
N CYS A 158 3.58 2.49 1.29
CA CYS A 158 2.53 1.96 0.42
C CYS A 158 2.27 2.85 -0.80
N GLY A 159 2.26 4.18 -0.62
CA GLY A 159 2.11 5.13 -1.73
C GLY A 159 3.23 5.00 -2.76
N MET A 160 4.48 4.86 -2.32
CA MET A 160 5.63 4.62 -3.20
C MET A 160 5.55 3.25 -3.89
N PHE A 161 5.12 2.20 -3.19
CA PHE A 161 4.85 0.89 -3.79
C PHE A 161 3.85 0.98 -4.94
N LEU A 162 2.71 1.66 -4.71
CA LEU A 162 1.65 1.83 -5.72
C LEU A 162 2.12 2.64 -6.93
N ALA A 163 2.94 3.68 -6.70
CA ALA A 163 3.53 4.49 -7.76
C ALA A 163 4.52 3.65 -8.59
N ALA A 164 5.40 2.88 -7.96
CA ALA A 164 6.34 1.99 -8.63
C ALA A 164 5.61 0.91 -9.44
N ALA A 165 4.55 0.30 -8.89
CA ALA A 165 3.73 -0.67 -9.62
C ALA A 165 3.07 -0.05 -10.85
N GLN A 166 2.53 1.16 -10.74
CA GLN A 166 1.97 1.90 -11.88
C GLN A 166 3.02 2.22 -12.94
N MET A 167 4.23 2.61 -12.55
CA MET A 167 5.36 2.84 -13.46
C MET A 167 5.80 1.56 -14.16
N ALA A 168 5.69 0.40 -13.49
CA ALA A 168 5.98 -0.91 -14.06
C ALA A 168 4.84 -1.47 -14.95
N GLY A 169 3.74 -0.72 -15.15
CA GLY A 169 2.58 -1.16 -15.92
C GLY A 169 1.72 -2.22 -15.23
N LEU A 170 1.82 -2.32 -13.90
CA LEU A 170 1.05 -3.27 -13.10
C LEU A 170 -0.17 -2.61 -12.47
N ALA A 171 -1.24 -3.39 -12.36
CA ALA A 171 -2.44 -3.05 -11.63
C ALA A 171 -2.32 -3.45 -10.16
N THR A 172 -2.99 -2.69 -9.30
CA THR A 172 -3.05 -2.93 -7.85
C THR A 172 -4.45 -2.61 -7.31
N LEU A 173 -4.74 -3.17 -6.14
CA LEU A 173 -5.86 -2.76 -5.29
C LEU A 173 -5.34 -2.60 -3.86
N THR A 174 -5.73 -1.54 -3.17
CA THR A 174 -5.58 -1.46 -1.71
C THR A 174 -6.82 -2.08 -1.06
N HIS A 175 -6.64 -3.20 -0.36
CA HIS A 175 -7.72 -3.96 0.25
C HIS A 175 -7.51 -4.06 1.75
N THR A 176 -8.59 -3.89 2.52
CA THR A 176 -8.57 -3.88 3.99
C THR A 176 -9.75 -4.70 4.54
N PRO A 177 -9.73 -6.04 4.40
CA PRO A 177 -10.80 -6.92 4.92
C PRO A 177 -10.77 -6.95 6.45
N SER A 178 -11.33 -5.94 7.08
CA SER A 178 -11.20 -5.69 8.52
C SER A 178 -12.23 -6.49 9.34
N PRO A 179 -11.82 -7.10 10.48
CA PRO A 179 -10.48 -7.07 11.09
C PRO A 179 -9.48 -8.02 10.40
N MET A 180 -8.28 -7.52 10.09
CA MET A 180 -7.28 -8.25 9.30
C MET A 180 -6.40 -9.23 10.11
N GLY A 181 -6.74 -9.54 11.36
CA GLY A 181 -5.94 -10.40 12.24
C GLY A 181 -5.64 -11.79 11.67
N PHE A 182 -6.51 -12.33 10.83
CA PHE A 182 -6.35 -13.60 10.14
C PHE A 182 -5.08 -13.63 9.26
N LEU A 183 -4.71 -12.50 8.63
CA LEU A 183 -3.49 -12.40 7.80
C LEU A 183 -2.23 -12.68 8.62
N ARG A 184 -2.18 -12.19 9.86
CA ARG A 184 -1.05 -12.46 10.75
C ARG A 184 -0.94 -13.96 11.07
N GLN A 185 -2.06 -14.62 11.30
CA GLN A 185 -2.13 -16.04 11.61
C GLN A 185 -1.71 -16.91 10.42
N ILE A 186 -2.30 -16.67 9.23
CA ILE A 186 -2.01 -17.40 8.00
C ILE A 186 -0.51 -17.27 7.63
N LEU A 187 0.05 -16.07 7.78
CA LEU A 187 1.42 -15.79 7.38
C LEU A 187 2.46 -15.99 8.48
N GLY A 188 2.05 -16.52 9.66
CA GLY A 188 2.95 -16.81 10.76
C GLY A 188 3.73 -15.58 11.27
N ARG A 189 3.10 -14.40 11.27
CA ARG A 189 3.80 -13.16 11.68
C ARG A 189 3.73 -12.94 13.19
N PRO A 190 4.80 -12.36 13.79
CA PRO A 190 4.88 -12.14 15.24
C PRO A 190 3.85 -11.10 15.72
N GLU A 191 3.64 -11.02 17.04
CA GLU A 191 2.59 -10.17 17.64
C GLU A 191 2.83 -8.66 17.47
N ASN A 192 4.08 -8.23 17.35
CA ASN A 192 4.42 -6.84 17.10
C ASN A 192 4.14 -6.39 15.65
N GLU A 193 3.85 -7.32 14.74
CA GLU A 193 3.44 -7.01 13.36
C GLU A 193 1.92 -7.03 13.22
N ARG A 194 1.34 -5.91 12.80
CA ARG A 194 -0.10 -5.77 12.55
C ARG A 194 -0.37 -5.53 11.08
N PRO A 195 -1.29 -6.27 10.45
CA PRO A 195 -1.66 -6.03 9.06
C PRO A 195 -2.14 -4.59 8.85
N PHE A 196 -1.70 -3.98 7.77
CA PHE A 196 -2.05 -2.61 7.39
C PHE A 196 -2.80 -2.54 6.06
N LEU A 197 -2.29 -3.21 5.02
CA LEU A 197 -2.92 -3.33 3.70
C LEU A 197 -2.67 -4.72 3.11
N LEU A 198 -3.64 -5.22 2.33
CA LEU A 198 -3.49 -6.35 1.42
C LEU A 198 -3.54 -5.80 -0.01
N ILE A 199 -2.48 -6.01 -0.79
CA ILE A 199 -2.33 -5.46 -2.13
C ILE A 199 -2.16 -6.59 -3.14
N PRO A 200 -3.22 -7.04 -3.86
CA PRO A 200 -3.04 -7.85 -5.05
C PRO A 200 -2.32 -7.05 -6.13
N VAL A 201 -1.37 -7.69 -6.81
CA VAL A 201 -0.49 -7.10 -7.83
C VAL A 201 -0.45 -8.02 -9.04
N GLY A 202 -0.66 -7.47 -10.23
CA GLY A 202 -0.64 -8.22 -11.48
C GLY A 202 -1.03 -7.36 -12.66
N TYR A 203 -1.29 -8.01 -13.79
CA TYR A 203 -1.83 -7.33 -14.96
C TYR A 203 -3.36 -7.34 -14.92
N PRO A 204 -4.04 -6.29 -15.38
CA PRO A 204 -5.48 -6.34 -15.58
C PRO A 204 -5.81 -7.31 -16.71
N THR A 205 -7.03 -7.85 -16.77
CA THR A 205 -7.57 -8.54 -17.95
C THR A 205 -7.72 -7.57 -19.11
N ASP A 206 -7.77 -8.07 -20.36
CA ASP A 206 -7.94 -7.25 -21.56
C ASP A 206 -9.29 -6.50 -21.57
N ASP A 207 -10.33 -7.07 -20.95
CA ASP A 207 -11.67 -6.52 -20.78
C ASP A 207 -11.87 -5.82 -19.42
N CYS A 208 -10.79 -5.51 -18.71
CA CYS A 208 -10.85 -4.93 -17.36
C CYS A 208 -11.69 -3.65 -17.29
N GLN A 209 -12.64 -3.65 -16.39
CA GLN A 209 -13.51 -2.51 -16.12
C GLN A 209 -13.24 -1.95 -14.74
N VAL A 210 -13.47 -0.65 -14.60
CA VAL A 210 -13.41 0.05 -13.32
C VAL A 210 -14.69 0.88 -13.13
N PRO A 211 -15.20 1.02 -11.91
CA PRO A 211 -16.39 1.81 -11.66
C PRO A 211 -16.21 3.25 -12.14
N LYS A 212 -17.19 3.79 -12.85
CA LYS A 212 -17.14 5.18 -13.35
C LYS A 212 -16.96 6.17 -12.20
N HIS A 213 -17.62 5.93 -11.07
CA HIS A 213 -17.49 6.75 -9.86
C HIS A 213 -16.04 6.81 -9.32
N ALA A 214 -15.26 5.74 -9.47
CA ALA A 214 -13.87 5.68 -9.04
C ALA A 214 -12.89 6.50 -9.92
N ILE A 215 -13.34 7.06 -11.04
CA ILE A 215 -12.52 7.88 -11.93
C ILE A 215 -12.43 9.33 -11.44
N TRP A 216 -13.48 9.82 -10.77
CA TRP A 216 -13.55 11.18 -10.29
C TRP A 216 -12.43 11.54 -9.30
N ARG A 217 -11.94 12.74 -9.39
CA ARG A 217 -10.99 13.35 -8.45
C ARG A 217 -11.43 14.78 -8.17
N LYS A 218 -11.11 15.25 -6.98
CA LYS A 218 -11.30 16.64 -6.61
C LYS A 218 -10.50 17.56 -7.52
N GLU A 219 -11.03 18.72 -7.80
CA GLU A 219 -10.33 19.77 -8.54
C GLU A 219 -9.16 20.33 -7.71
N LEU A 220 -8.17 20.89 -8.39
CA LEU A 220 -6.96 21.41 -7.73
C LEU A 220 -7.30 22.45 -6.66
N SER A 221 -8.29 23.29 -6.90
CA SER A 221 -8.78 24.32 -5.95
C SER A 221 -9.38 23.76 -4.67
N GLU A 222 -9.80 22.47 -4.66
CA GLU A 222 -10.35 21.80 -3.48
C GLU A 222 -9.26 21.15 -2.62
N ILE A 223 -8.05 20.94 -3.17
CA ILE A 223 -6.96 20.25 -2.51
C ILE A 223 -5.71 21.10 -2.31
N MET A 224 -5.64 22.31 -2.88
CA MET A 224 -4.51 23.21 -2.78
C MET A 224 -4.96 24.58 -2.28
N VAL A 225 -4.26 25.08 -1.27
CA VAL A 225 -4.40 26.46 -0.76
C VAL A 225 -3.03 27.12 -0.86
N ILE A 226 -3.01 28.34 -1.41
CA ILE A 226 -1.81 29.22 -1.44
C ILE A 226 -2.09 30.35 -0.45
N SER A 227 -1.26 30.50 0.56
CA SER A 227 -1.36 31.54 1.62
C SER A 227 -0.16 32.45 1.58
#